data_083d8ff6ce8a926bd4b468f7c71deaff
#
_entry.id   083d8ff6ce8a926bd4b468f7c71deaff
#
_cell.length_a   1.000
_cell.length_b   1.000
_cell.length_c   1.000
_cell.angle_alpha   90.00
_cell.angle_beta   90.00
_cell.angle_gamma   90.00
#
_symmetry.space_group_name_H-M   'P 1'
#
loop_
_entity.id
_entity.type
_entity.pdbx_description
1 polymer ?
#
loop_
_entity_poly.entity_id
_entity_poly.type
_entity_poly.pdbx_seq_one_letter_code
_entity_poly.pdbx_strand_id
1 'polypeptide(L)'
;MKSIIPAPFWLTLLLSVFPFGSVMAQQSPQVNLQAEMPAEGGMQKTEEILSALSKQKWQWMADKNVDALAPLFHKESKFVHMSGSWKKDRELEIIKSGSIWYKNTVVHDCDVEIVGQTGVVWSRITLDAHVRGQDVSTEFTTTEVYVNTDGNWQLLALTFSSVRDTHKIEH
;
A
#
# COMPACT_ATOMS: atom_id res chain seq x y z
N MET A 1 60.02 -3.35 71.55
CA MET A 1 61.16 -4.34 71.43
C MET A 1 61.15 -4.90 70.03
N LYS A 2 62.29 -4.75 69.29
CA LYS A 2 62.76 -5.45 68.07
C LYS A 2 61.90 -5.30 66.82
N SER A 3 62.19 -4.36 65.96
CA SER A 3 63.09 -4.36 64.81
C SER A 3 63.21 -5.71 64.08
N ILE A 4 62.74 -5.73 62.78
CA ILE A 4 63.47 -6.40 61.69
C ILE A 4 62.91 -5.91 60.37
N ILE A 5 63.73 -5.24 59.55
CA ILE A 5 63.60 -5.00 58.11
C ILE A 5 64.27 -6.19 57.42
N PRO A 6 63.81 -6.65 56.29
CA PRO A 6 64.71 -6.80 55.16
C PRO A 6 64.08 -6.37 53.80
N ALA A 7 64.76 -5.60 53.10
CA ALA A 7 65.39 -5.54 51.78
C ALA A 7 64.57 -5.95 50.51
N PRO A 8 64.93 -5.35 49.39
CA PRO A 8 63.99 -5.10 48.27
C PRO A 8 63.95 -6.22 47.24
N PHE A 9 62.77 -6.51 46.75
CA PHE A 9 62.58 -7.40 45.60
C PHE A 9 62.49 -6.55 44.32
N TRP A 10 63.39 -6.85 43.42
CA TRP A 10 63.45 -6.32 42.10
C TRP A 10 62.21 -6.74 41.30
N LEU A 11 61.36 -5.77 40.87
CA LEU A 11 60.20 -5.98 39.98
C LEU A 11 60.65 -5.77 38.55
N THR A 12 60.92 -6.87 37.87
CA THR A 12 61.13 -6.87 36.41
C THR A 12 59.84 -6.49 35.69
N LEU A 13 59.86 -5.33 35.04
CA LEU A 13 58.81 -4.82 34.20
C LEU A 13 58.78 -5.63 32.90
N LEU A 14 57.86 -6.60 32.77
CA LEU A 14 57.56 -7.25 31.51
C LEU A 14 56.61 -6.35 30.71
N LEU A 15 57.14 -5.67 29.68
CA LEU A 15 56.35 -5.05 28.64
C LEU A 15 55.65 -6.14 27.83
N SER A 16 54.42 -6.42 28.11
CA SER A 16 53.55 -7.20 27.20
C SER A 16 53.07 -6.29 26.04
N VAL A 17 53.67 -6.52 24.89
CA VAL A 17 53.20 -5.95 23.63
C VAL A 17 51.90 -6.67 23.27
N PHE A 18 50.76 -5.98 23.44
CA PHE A 18 49.50 -6.45 22.90
C PHE A 18 49.51 -6.20 21.40
N PRO A 19 49.22 -7.20 20.55
CA PRO A 19 49.03 -6.95 19.14
C PRO A 19 47.72 -6.19 18.99
N PHE A 20 47.76 -5.05 18.29
CA PHE A 20 46.60 -4.33 17.79
C PHE A 20 45.79 -5.28 16.93
N GLY A 21 44.74 -5.87 17.49
CA GLY A 21 43.73 -6.57 16.74
C GLY A 21 43.00 -5.56 15.83
N SER A 22 43.14 -5.75 14.52
CA SER A 22 42.36 -5.03 13.51
C SER A 22 40.88 -5.21 13.83
N VAL A 23 40.23 -4.14 14.28
CA VAL A 23 38.78 -4.07 14.34
C VAL A 23 38.32 -4.14 12.91
N MET A 24 37.85 -5.30 12.45
CA MET A 24 37.07 -5.46 11.25
C MET A 24 35.81 -4.61 11.44
N ALA A 25 35.76 -3.46 10.77
CA ALA A 25 34.55 -2.71 10.66
C ALA A 25 33.51 -3.64 9.99
N GLN A 26 32.53 -4.05 10.76
CA GLN A 26 31.37 -4.79 10.28
C GLN A 26 30.63 -3.82 9.35
N GLN A 27 30.84 -3.95 8.05
CA GLN A 27 30.02 -3.30 7.04
C GLN A 27 28.60 -3.82 7.22
N SER A 28 27.72 -2.94 7.67
CA SER A 28 26.29 -3.17 7.64
C SER A 28 25.91 -3.57 6.20
N PRO A 29 25.07 -4.59 6.02
CA PRO A 29 24.62 -4.96 4.68
C PRO A 29 23.97 -3.72 4.06
N GLN A 30 24.60 -3.16 3.04
CA GLN A 30 24.01 -2.15 2.18
C GLN A 30 22.83 -2.84 1.49
N VAL A 31 21.63 -2.55 1.95
CA VAL A 31 20.42 -2.94 1.23
C VAL A 31 20.50 -2.26 -0.13
N ASN A 32 20.78 -3.04 -1.15
CA ASN A 32 20.77 -2.57 -2.53
C ASN A 32 19.30 -2.27 -2.90
N LEU A 33 18.89 -1.02 -2.76
CA LEU A 33 17.56 -0.49 -3.12
C LEU A 33 17.40 -0.30 -4.64
N GLN A 34 18.26 -0.91 -5.44
CA GLN A 34 18.01 -1.08 -6.86
C GLN A 34 17.05 -2.26 -7.07
N ALA A 35 15.79 -2.09 -6.61
CA ALA A 35 14.70 -2.79 -7.23
C ALA A 35 14.74 -2.37 -8.71
N GLU A 36 14.90 -3.33 -9.61
CA GLU A 36 14.87 -3.10 -11.04
C GLU A 36 13.56 -2.36 -11.36
N MET A 37 13.69 -1.07 -11.68
CA MET A 37 12.56 -0.29 -12.18
C MET A 37 12.15 -0.92 -13.51
N PRO A 38 10.88 -1.28 -13.71
CA PRO A 38 10.43 -1.74 -15.03
C PRO A 38 10.82 -0.69 -16.07
N ALA A 39 11.24 -1.12 -17.25
CA ALA A 39 11.53 -0.21 -18.36
C ALA A 39 10.28 0.69 -18.60
N GLU A 40 10.48 1.96 -18.98
CA GLU A 40 9.39 2.95 -19.13
C GLU A 40 8.16 2.42 -19.88
N GLY A 41 8.35 1.63 -20.96
CA GLY A 41 7.26 0.97 -21.67
C GLY A 41 6.50 -0.10 -20.86
N GLY A 42 7.14 -0.66 -19.83
CA GLY A 42 6.48 -1.61 -18.90
C GLY A 42 5.61 -0.92 -17.87
N MET A 43 6.00 0.27 -17.38
CA MET A 43 5.20 1.06 -16.43
C MET A 43 3.94 1.61 -17.10
N GLN A 44 4.05 2.25 -18.26
CA GLN A 44 2.91 2.77 -19.01
C GLN A 44 1.87 1.67 -19.30
N LYS A 45 2.30 0.48 -19.68
CA LYS A 45 1.42 -0.67 -19.88
C LYS A 45 0.71 -1.09 -18.57
N THR A 46 1.40 -1.01 -17.44
CA THR A 46 0.82 -1.35 -16.13
C THR A 46 -0.20 -0.30 -15.67
N GLU A 47 0.05 0.97 -15.89
CA GLU A 47 -0.88 2.07 -15.64
C GLU A 47 -2.18 1.89 -16.45
N GLU A 48 -2.06 1.56 -17.74
CA GLU A 48 -3.21 1.25 -18.59
C GLU A 48 -4.01 0.05 -18.08
N ILE A 49 -3.33 -1.01 -17.62
CA ILE A 49 -3.98 -2.20 -17.03
C ILE A 49 -4.76 -1.81 -15.78
N LEU A 50 -4.17 -1.04 -14.86
CA LEU A 50 -4.84 -0.66 -13.61
C LEU A 50 -5.99 0.32 -13.85
N SER A 51 -5.85 1.26 -14.78
CA SER A 51 -6.93 2.15 -15.19
C SER A 51 -8.11 1.36 -15.77
N ALA A 52 -7.84 0.38 -16.64
CA ALA A 52 -8.87 -0.49 -17.21
C ALA A 52 -9.52 -1.37 -16.13
N LEU A 53 -8.72 -1.92 -15.20
CA LEU A 53 -9.20 -2.76 -14.10
C LEU A 53 -10.11 -1.97 -13.14
N SER A 54 -9.75 -0.73 -12.82
CA SER A 54 -10.58 0.16 -12.02
C SER A 54 -11.95 0.41 -12.69
N LYS A 55 -11.95 0.74 -13.98
CA LYS A 55 -13.21 0.92 -14.74
C LYS A 55 -14.05 -0.36 -14.75
N GLN A 56 -13.43 -1.50 -14.97
CA GLN A 56 -14.10 -2.80 -14.97
C GLN A 56 -14.67 -3.15 -13.59
N LYS A 57 -13.94 -2.83 -12.52
CA LYS A 57 -14.42 -2.99 -11.13
C LYS A 57 -15.70 -2.20 -10.90
N TRP A 58 -15.76 -0.93 -11.32
CA TRP A 58 -16.97 -0.13 -11.18
C TRP A 58 -18.18 -0.74 -11.92
N GLN A 59 -17.94 -1.29 -13.12
CA GLN A 59 -18.97 -2.00 -13.86
C GLN A 59 -19.45 -3.26 -13.11
N TRP A 60 -18.54 -4.07 -12.59
CA TRP A 60 -18.91 -5.26 -11.79
C TRP A 60 -19.66 -4.90 -10.52
N MET A 61 -19.34 -3.76 -9.88
CA MET A 61 -20.10 -3.26 -8.73
C MET A 61 -21.51 -2.84 -9.12
N ALA A 62 -21.68 -2.18 -10.28
CA ALA A 62 -22.99 -1.79 -10.82
C ALA A 62 -23.85 -3.03 -11.14
N ASP A 63 -23.25 -4.04 -11.74
CA ASP A 63 -23.90 -5.30 -12.11
C ASP A 63 -24.11 -6.26 -10.92
N LYS A 64 -23.61 -5.90 -9.72
CA LYS A 64 -23.60 -6.76 -8.54
C LYS A 64 -22.89 -8.09 -8.79
N ASN A 65 -21.91 -8.11 -9.69
CA ASN A 65 -21.14 -9.29 -10.07
C ASN A 65 -20.08 -9.64 -9.02
N VAL A 66 -20.54 -10.21 -7.91
CA VAL A 66 -19.67 -10.59 -6.79
C VAL A 66 -18.69 -11.71 -7.15
N ASP A 67 -19.01 -12.54 -8.13
CA ASP A 67 -18.15 -13.64 -8.57
C ASP A 67 -16.88 -13.10 -9.28
N ALA A 68 -17.02 -12.00 -10.02
CA ALA A 68 -15.88 -11.28 -10.62
C ALA A 68 -15.12 -10.44 -9.60
N LEU A 69 -15.82 -9.82 -8.63
CA LEU A 69 -15.21 -8.99 -7.59
C LEU A 69 -14.45 -9.79 -6.55
N ALA A 70 -14.91 -11.00 -6.21
CA ALA A 70 -14.29 -11.81 -5.17
C ALA A 70 -12.79 -12.13 -5.42
N PRO A 71 -12.34 -12.56 -6.61
CA PRO A 71 -10.92 -12.75 -6.88
C PRO A 71 -10.15 -11.42 -7.00
N LEU A 72 -10.81 -10.33 -7.43
CA LEU A 72 -10.18 -9.01 -7.50
C LEU A 72 -9.86 -8.45 -6.11
N PHE A 73 -10.76 -8.61 -5.15
CA PHE A 73 -10.55 -8.10 -3.80
C PHE A 73 -9.56 -8.97 -3.03
N HIS A 74 -8.43 -8.38 -2.60
CA HIS A 74 -7.46 -9.06 -1.77
C HIS A 74 -8.10 -9.53 -0.46
N LYS A 75 -7.65 -10.65 0.11
CA LYS A 75 -8.20 -11.19 1.38
C LYS A 75 -8.16 -10.20 2.53
N GLU A 76 -7.16 -9.32 2.55
CA GLU A 76 -7.00 -8.27 3.55
C GLU A 76 -7.59 -6.93 3.12
N SER A 77 -8.33 -6.88 2.01
CA SER A 77 -8.84 -5.60 1.50
C SER A 77 -9.71 -4.87 2.52
N LYS A 78 -9.62 -3.55 2.48
CA LYS A 78 -10.41 -2.64 3.32
C LYS A 78 -11.11 -1.61 2.43
N PHE A 79 -12.37 -1.39 2.72
CA PHE A 79 -13.21 -0.41 2.07
C PHE A 79 -13.57 0.68 3.10
N VAL A 80 -13.30 1.94 2.76
CA VAL A 80 -13.54 3.09 3.64
C VAL A 80 -14.59 3.98 2.98
N HIS A 81 -15.77 4.00 3.54
CA HIS A 81 -16.90 4.81 3.10
C HIS A 81 -17.17 5.97 4.06
N MET A 82 -18.00 6.90 3.66
CA MET A 82 -18.40 8.04 4.48
C MET A 82 -19.03 7.63 5.81
N SER A 83 -19.67 6.47 5.87
CA SER A 83 -20.41 5.97 7.04
C SER A 83 -19.68 4.90 7.84
N GLY A 84 -18.50 4.45 7.40
CA GLY A 84 -17.73 3.42 8.09
C GLY A 84 -16.73 2.71 7.21
N SER A 85 -16.07 1.72 7.78
CA SER A 85 -15.12 0.88 7.07
C SER A 85 -15.32 -0.59 7.37
N TRP A 86 -15.07 -1.45 6.39
CA TRP A 86 -15.21 -2.90 6.50
C TRP A 86 -14.26 -3.67 5.60
N LYS A 87 -14.23 -4.98 5.76
CA LYS A 87 -13.40 -5.91 5.01
C LYS A 87 -14.17 -6.50 3.81
N LYS A 88 -13.45 -7.25 2.97
CA LYS A 88 -13.89 -7.91 1.75
C LYS A 88 -15.27 -8.57 1.87
N ASP A 89 -15.46 -9.47 2.80
CA ASP A 89 -16.68 -10.27 2.89
C ASP A 89 -17.93 -9.40 3.09
N ARG A 90 -17.77 -8.37 3.94
CA ARG A 90 -18.86 -7.41 4.16
C ARG A 90 -19.13 -6.55 2.94
N GLU A 91 -18.11 -6.13 2.20
CA GLU A 91 -18.29 -5.38 0.95
C GLU A 91 -19.01 -6.22 -0.11
N LEU A 92 -18.61 -7.47 -0.30
CA LEU A 92 -19.28 -8.39 -1.23
C LEU A 92 -20.74 -8.62 -0.84
N GLU A 93 -21.05 -8.77 0.45
CA GLU A 93 -22.43 -8.88 0.93
C GLU A 93 -23.26 -7.63 0.64
N ILE A 94 -22.69 -6.43 0.88
CA ILE A 94 -23.30 -5.13 0.60
C ILE A 94 -23.64 -5.00 -0.89
N ILE A 95 -22.69 -5.34 -1.77
CA ILE A 95 -22.88 -5.29 -3.22
C ILE A 95 -23.94 -6.32 -3.65
N LYS A 96 -23.82 -7.55 -3.20
CA LYS A 96 -24.75 -8.64 -3.53
C LYS A 96 -26.19 -8.33 -3.14
N SER A 97 -26.39 -7.83 -1.93
CA SER A 97 -27.71 -7.46 -1.42
C SER A 97 -28.25 -6.18 -2.05
N GLY A 98 -27.36 -5.30 -2.55
CA GLY A 98 -27.71 -3.97 -3.02
C GLY A 98 -28.09 -3.01 -1.89
N SER A 99 -27.71 -3.28 -0.63
CA SER A 99 -27.90 -2.37 0.50
C SER A 99 -27.15 -1.04 0.28
N ILE A 100 -26.05 -1.08 -0.44
CA ILE A 100 -25.48 0.00 -1.22
C ILE A 100 -25.35 -0.54 -2.65
N TRP A 101 -26.05 0.05 -3.59
CA TRP A 101 -25.95 -0.33 -5.00
C TRP A 101 -25.28 0.77 -5.79
N TYR A 102 -24.10 0.51 -6.31
CA TYR A 102 -23.28 1.41 -7.13
C TYR A 102 -23.79 1.39 -8.58
N LYS A 103 -24.87 2.11 -8.88
CA LYS A 103 -25.62 1.97 -10.14
C LYS A 103 -24.86 2.41 -11.37
N ASN A 104 -24.09 3.49 -11.25
CA ASN A 104 -23.31 4.05 -12.34
C ASN A 104 -22.15 4.88 -11.78
N THR A 105 -21.01 4.86 -12.46
CA THR A 105 -19.84 5.66 -12.09
C THR A 105 -19.33 6.40 -13.33
N VAL A 106 -19.33 7.72 -13.27
CA VAL A 106 -18.70 8.58 -14.25
C VAL A 106 -17.35 9.01 -13.74
N VAL A 107 -16.28 8.61 -14.41
CA VAL A 107 -14.91 9.01 -14.08
C VAL A 107 -14.61 10.31 -14.82
N HIS A 108 -14.36 11.40 -14.10
CA HIS A 108 -14.04 12.73 -14.64
C HIS A 108 -12.54 12.91 -14.83
N ASP A 109 -11.75 12.31 -13.93
CA ASP A 109 -10.31 12.41 -13.90
C ASP A 109 -9.72 11.17 -13.27
N CYS A 110 -8.57 10.71 -13.75
CA CYS A 110 -7.93 9.48 -13.26
C CYS A 110 -6.44 9.55 -13.49
N ASP A 111 -5.68 9.33 -12.44
CA ASP A 111 -4.24 9.15 -12.47
C ASP A 111 -3.85 7.80 -11.87
N VAL A 112 -2.74 7.23 -12.33
CA VAL A 112 -2.25 5.93 -11.88
C VAL A 112 -0.76 6.02 -11.59
N GLU A 113 -0.37 5.71 -10.36
CA GLU A 113 1.01 5.67 -9.93
C GLU A 113 1.44 4.24 -9.59
N ILE A 114 2.63 3.85 -10.00
CA ILE A 114 3.21 2.52 -9.74
C ILE A 114 4.47 2.65 -8.89
N VAL A 115 4.49 1.96 -7.75
CA VAL A 115 5.66 1.87 -6.88
C VAL A 115 5.94 0.39 -6.55
N GLY A 116 6.92 -0.20 -7.21
CA GLY A 116 7.26 -1.62 -7.06
C GLY A 116 6.09 -2.53 -7.45
N GLN A 117 5.59 -3.29 -6.48
CA GLN A 117 4.45 -4.19 -6.65
C GLN A 117 3.12 -3.54 -6.24
N THR A 118 3.10 -2.22 -6.06
CA THR A 118 1.90 -1.49 -5.64
C THR A 118 1.51 -0.48 -6.71
N GLY A 119 0.25 -0.47 -7.07
CA GLY A 119 -0.33 0.56 -7.93
C GLY A 119 -1.42 1.32 -7.17
N VAL A 120 -1.43 2.63 -7.33
CA VAL A 120 -2.45 3.51 -6.76
C VAL A 120 -3.21 4.17 -7.90
N VAL A 121 -4.53 4.06 -7.88
CA VAL A 121 -5.43 4.73 -8.82
C VAL A 121 -6.14 5.85 -8.07
N TRP A 122 -5.87 7.07 -8.47
CA TRP A 122 -6.53 8.27 -7.99
C TRP A 122 -7.63 8.65 -8.98
N SER A 123 -8.84 8.89 -8.51
CA SER A 123 -9.92 9.26 -9.41
C SER A 123 -10.85 10.30 -8.81
N ARG A 124 -11.36 11.20 -9.65
CA ARG A 124 -12.51 12.03 -9.36
C ARG A 124 -13.71 11.47 -10.11
N ILE A 125 -14.74 11.11 -9.39
CA ILE A 125 -15.91 10.41 -9.94
C ILE A 125 -17.21 11.09 -9.54
N THR A 126 -18.26 10.92 -10.35
CA THR A 126 -19.65 11.01 -9.90
C THR A 126 -20.20 9.60 -9.79
N LEU A 127 -20.71 9.26 -8.61
CA LEU A 127 -21.33 7.98 -8.32
C LEU A 127 -22.83 8.15 -8.16
N ASP A 128 -23.59 7.48 -9.03
CA ASP A 128 -25.02 7.28 -8.86
C ASP A 128 -25.24 6.00 -8.08
N ALA A 129 -25.83 6.07 -6.92
CA ALA A 129 -26.03 4.93 -6.04
C ALA A 129 -27.43 4.90 -5.42
N HIS A 130 -27.84 3.69 -5.03
CA HIS A 130 -28.99 3.50 -4.15
C HIS A 130 -28.50 3.18 -2.73
N VAL A 131 -28.80 4.05 -1.79
CA VAL A 131 -28.32 3.93 -0.42
C VAL A 131 -29.46 4.16 0.56
N ARG A 132 -29.70 3.23 1.48
CA ARG A 132 -30.76 3.33 2.51
C ARG A 132 -32.14 3.66 1.94
N GLY A 133 -32.48 3.08 0.78
CA GLY A 133 -33.79 3.28 0.15
C GLY A 133 -33.91 4.54 -0.70
N GLN A 134 -32.81 5.28 -0.93
CA GLN A 134 -32.81 6.51 -1.72
C GLN A 134 -31.78 6.47 -2.82
N ASP A 135 -32.15 6.97 -3.99
CA ASP A 135 -31.21 7.22 -5.08
C ASP A 135 -30.46 8.53 -4.79
N VAL A 136 -29.14 8.47 -4.87
CA VAL A 136 -28.25 9.61 -4.65
C VAL A 136 -27.23 9.69 -5.79
N SER A 137 -26.83 10.91 -6.11
CA SER A 137 -25.72 11.19 -7.03
C SER A 137 -24.71 12.04 -6.27
N THR A 138 -23.49 11.55 -6.10
CA THR A 138 -22.48 12.20 -5.26
C THR A 138 -21.14 12.21 -5.96
N GLU A 139 -20.44 13.34 -5.89
CA GLU A 139 -19.07 13.46 -6.37
C GLU A 139 -18.08 13.08 -5.26
N PHE A 140 -17.10 12.25 -5.62
CA PHE A 140 -16.03 11.78 -4.76
C PHE A 140 -14.68 11.92 -5.42
N THR A 141 -13.64 12.07 -4.61
CA THR A 141 -12.32 11.54 -4.94
C THR A 141 -12.20 10.15 -4.36
N THR A 142 -11.66 9.20 -5.13
CA THR A 142 -11.40 7.85 -4.66
C THR A 142 -9.93 7.53 -4.75
N THR A 143 -9.46 6.77 -3.78
CA THR A 143 -8.13 6.17 -3.78
C THR A 143 -8.29 4.66 -3.80
N GLU A 144 -7.76 4.03 -4.83
CA GLU A 144 -7.71 2.58 -4.97
C GLU A 144 -6.25 2.14 -4.87
N VAL A 145 -5.95 1.22 -3.96
CA VAL A 145 -4.62 0.64 -3.83
C VAL A 145 -4.66 -0.79 -4.31
N TYR A 146 -3.86 -1.10 -5.30
CA TYR A 146 -3.69 -2.43 -5.85
C TYR A 146 -2.32 -3.00 -5.47
N VAL A 147 -2.27 -4.31 -5.23
CA VAL A 147 -1.02 -5.04 -5.03
C VAL A 147 -0.91 -6.15 -6.07
N ASN A 148 0.30 -6.30 -6.61
CA ASN A 148 0.60 -7.38 -7.54
C ASN A 148 1.20 -8.56 -6.78
N THR A 149 0.58 -9.72 -6.90
CA THR A 149 1.12 -10.97 -6.38
C THR A 149 1.21 -11.95 -7.54
N ASP A 150 2.43 -12.30 -7.93
CA ASP A 150 2.70 -13.25 -9.02
C ASP A 150 2.00 -12.92 -10.35
N GLY A 151 1.99 -11.64 -10.70
CA GLY A 151 1.36 -11.14 -11.94
C GLY A 151 -0.14 -10.83 -11.82
N ASN A 152 -0.75 -11.08 -10.67
CA ASN A 152 -2.17 -10.82 -10.42
C ASN A 152 -2.36 -9.55 -9.59
N TRP A 153 -3.01 -8.56 -10.17
CA TRP A 153 -3.38 -7.33 -9.46
C TRP A 153 -4.65 -7.53 -8.63
N GLN A 154 -4.56 -7.26 -7.33
CA GLN A 154 -5.70 -7.35 -6.41
C GLN A 154 -5.88 -6.03 -5.67
N LEU A 155 -7.14 -5.60 -5.52
CA LEU A 155 -7.51 -4.40 -4.77
C LEU A 155 -7.32 -4.62 -3.27
N LEU A 156 -6.43 -3.86 -2.66
CA LEU A 156 -6.14 -3.89 -1.23
C LEU A 156 -6.94 -2.83 -0.45
N ALA A 157 -7.18 -1.68 -1.05
CA ALA A 157 -7.97 -0.62 -0.42
C ALA A 157 -8.80 0.16 -1.44
N LEU A 158 -10.00 0.57 -1.04
CA LEU A 158 -10.81 1.56 -1.73
C LEU A 158 -11.32 2.56 -0.69
N THR A 159 -10.99 3.84 -0.88
CA THR A 159 -11.39 4.92 0.02
C THR A 159 -12.15 5.99 -0.76
N PHE A 160 -13.25 6.47 -0.18
CA PHE A 160 -14.05 7.57 -0.70
C PHE A 160 -13.81 8.83 0.12
N SER A 161 -13.55 9.95 -0.54
CA SER A 161 -13.47 11.27 0.07
C SER A 161 -14.47 12.21 -0.62
N SER A 162 -15.25 12.97 0.18
CA SER A 162 -16.21 13.93 -0.37
C SER A 162 -15.50 15.08 -1.05
N VAL A 163 -16.00 15.47 -2.20
CA VAL A 163 -15.58 16.71 -2.88
C VAL A 163 -16.49 17.86 -2.41
N ARG A 164 -15.88 18.95 -1.94
CA ARG A 164 -16.62 20.15 -1.49
C ARG A 164 -16.46 21.34 -2.42
N ASP A 165 -15.37 21.35 -3.19
CA ASP A 165 -15.02 22.42 -4.12
C ASP A 165 -14.54 21.84 -5.44
N THR A 166 -14.15 22.71 -6.39
CA THR A 166 -13.48 22.25 -7.60
C THR A 166 -12.19 21.50 -7.24
N HIS A 167 -12.19 20.21 -7.48
CA HIS A 167 -11.05 19.32 -7.21
C HIS A 167 -10.45 18.84 -8.52
N LYS A 168 -9.13 18.86 -8.60
CA LYS A 168 -8.36 18.27 -9.71
C LYS A 168 -7.40 17.25 -9.12
N ILE A 169 -7.23 16.15 -9.82
CA ILE A 169 -6.14 15.22 -9.53
C ILE A 169 -4.85 15.85 -10.06
N GLU A 170 -3.79 15.83 -9.27
CA GLU A 170 -2.45 16.21 -9.71
C GLU A 170 -1.82 15.02 -10.43
N HIS A 171 -1.21 15.28 -11.61
CA HIS A 171 -0.60 14.28 -12.49
C HIS A 171 0.91 14.41 -12.51
#